data_31d225df623edd8749eef395cbd6fdd5
#
_entry.id   31d225df623edd8749eef395cbd6fdd5
#
_cell.length_a   1.000
_cell.length_b   1.000
_cell.length_c   1.000
_cell.angle_alpha   90.00
_cell.angle_beta   90.00
_cell.angle_gamma   90.00
#
_symmetry.space_group_name_H-M   'P 1'
#
loop_
_entity.id
_entity.type
_entity.pdbx_description
1 polymer ?
#
loop_
_entity_poly.entity_id
_entity_poly.type
_entity_poly.pdbx_seq_one_letter_code
_entity_poly.pdbx_strand_id
1 'polypeptide(L)'
;MSESKSIILYKRNAQGKPIFWSAEILGHKIILKYGIVGKEGTTSEYVPPRGVEKEWKTIVAAKRREGGMELSELYDAAPQEIPNIEALKHYLDMYLPKYNTNNEGFVLPMLAKIYEYNNEQNLLAQIKINGVRCNISAVMRGEGFFKTKGLVFHSRKGLEYKCPVLENILLDDVITDKLFNRMLEDNLVLDGELYIPGLELNDILSAAENLKSPYNHFLQFWCYDLAIDDMIQTSRISLLKTEFGKFKMPSYVNAKAILDYHMNNKNRFVLIHTYDNVNGDEDIIKYRDIFVKAKFEGAILRNPYATYQFGKRNSTMYKSKPILDGKFKILDIIPEGAKRPNFSKFVLRNDINGETFECIPVGDASTRQSYLINKDKFIGKIAFAEFRCRSGVKEVPSHGNVIKILDNEPTRLPNNNEEES
;
A
#
# COMPACT_ATOMS: atom_id res chain seq x y z
N MET A 1 17.86 38.79 -0.33
CA MET A 1 18.50 37.49 -0.11
C MET A 1 17.39 36.54 0.33
N SER A 2 17.02 35.52 -0.46
CA SER A 2 16.01 34.54 -0.04
C SER A 2 16.62 33.72 1.10
N GLU A 3 15.98 33.67 2.25
CA GLU A 3 16.36 32.80 3.35
C GLU A 3 16.46 31.37 2.83
N SER A 4 17.59 30.73 3.05
CA SER A 4 17.77 29.33 2.74
C SER A 4 16.86 28.51 3.68
N LYS A 5 15.89 27.80 3.10
CA LYS A 5 14.94 27.02 3.86
C LYS A 5 15.42 25.58 3.89
N SER A 6 15.72 25.07 5.07
CA SER A 6 16.19 23.68 5.25
C SER A 6 15.42 22.94 6.34
N ILE A 7 15.36 21.62 6.23
CA ILE A 7 14.79 20.73 7.23
C ILE A 7 15.56 19.41 7.25
N ILE A 8 15.70 18.82 8.42
CA ILE A 8 16.24 17.46 8.61
C ILE A 8 15.21 16.65 9.40
N LEU A 9 14.83 15.50 8.86
CA LEU A 9 13.89 14.56 9.46
C LEU A 9 14.59 13.23 9.74
N TYR A 10 14.28 12.65 10.89
CA TYR A 10 14.84 11.38 11.35
C TYR A 10 13.74 10.34 11.50
N LYS A 11 14.04 9.07 11.24
CA LYS A 11 13.20 7.91 11.53
C LYS A 11 14.05 6.63 11.56
N ARG A 12 13.45 5.49 11.94
CA ARG A 12 14.15 4.20 11.83
C ARG A 12 13.94 3.57 10.46
N ASN A 13 14.96 2.91 9.94
CA ASN A 13 14.87 2.10 8.73
C ASN A 13 14.27 0.71 9.04
N ALA A 14 14.23 -0.17 8.02
CA ALA A 14 13.72 -1.53 8.15
C ALA A 14 14.51 -2.39 9.15
N GLN A 15 15.76 -2.07 9.41
CA GLN A 15 16.63 -2.75 10.38
C GLN A 15 16.62 -2.08 11.77
N GLY A 16 15.75 -1.11 12.00
CA GLY A 16 15.66 -0.36 13.25
C GLY A 16 16.75 0.71 13.44
N LYS A 17 17.64 0.93 12.47
CA LYS A 17 18.72 1.91 12.58
C LYS A 17 18.22 3.32 12.27
N PRO A 18 18.65 4.36 13.02
CA PRO A 18 18.34 5.75 12.68
C PRO A 18 18.82 6.13 11.28
N ILE A 19 17.93 6.71 10.50
CA ILE A 19 18.22 7.31 9.20
C ILE A 19 17.80 8.76 9.20
N PHE A 20 18.41 9.56 8.34
CA PHE A 20 18.03 10.95 8.11
C PHE A 20 17.58 11.18 6.68
N TRP A 21 16.75 12.19 6.51
CA TRP A 21 16.39 12.78 5.24
C TRP A 21 16.36 14.30 5.42
N SER A 22 16.99 15.02 4.53
CA SER A 22 16.98 16.48 4.54
C SER A 22 16.56 17.05 3.19
N ALA A 23 15.96 18.24 3.22
CA ALA A 23 15.63 19.02 2.05
C ALA A 23 16.02 20.49 2.27
N GLU A 24 16.75 21.05 1.32
CA GLU A 24 17.22 22.44 1.35
C GLU A 24 16.83 23.15 0.05
N ILE A 25 16.37 24.40 0.15
CA ILE A 25 16.16 25.27 -1.01
C ILE A 25 17.46 26.05 -1.26
N LEU A 26 18.04 25.86 -2.44
CA LEU A 26 19.19 26.64 -2.90
C LEU A 26 18.84 27.34 -4.24
N GLY A 27 18.47 28.60 -4.15
CA GLY A 27 17.96 29.36 -5.30
C GLY A 27 16.69 28.74 -5.87
N HIS A 28 16.73 28.23 -7.09
CA HIS A 28 15.61 27.59 -7.77
C HIS A 28 15.65 26.06 -7.74
N LYS A 29 16.59 25.48 -7.00
CA LYS A 29 16.77 24.02 -6.84
C LYS A 29 16.34 23.57 -5.45
N ILE A 30 15.99 22.28 -5.36
CA ILE A 30 15.86 21.56 -4.10
C ILE A 30 16.99 20.52 -4.03
N ILE A 31 17.77 20.59 -2.95
CA ILE A 31 18.80 19.60 -2.63
C ILE A 31 18.22 18.65 -1.60
N LEU A 32 18.25 17.36 -1.90
CA LEU A 32 17.86 16.28 -1.00
C LEU A 32 19.06 15.50 -0.58
N LYS A 33 19.20 15.21 0.72
CA LYS A 33 20.22 14.31 1.24
C LYS A 33 19.59 13.29 2.17
N TYR A 34 19.94 12.00 2.05
CA TYR A 34 19.38 10.94 2.88
C TYR A 34 20.36 9.79 3.07
N GLY A 35 20.26 9.10 4.20
CA GLY A 35 21.13 7.99 4.52
C GLY A 35 21.02 7.52 5.96
N ILE A 36 21.94 6.66 6.35
CA ILE A 36 22.10 6.21 7.74
C ILE A 36 22.82 7.29 8.52
N VAL A 37 22.34 7.63 9.72
CA VAL A 37 22.99 8.61 10.60
C VAL A 37 24.42 8.17 10.90
N GLY A 38 25.37 9.10 10.68
CA GLY A 38 26.80 8.84 10.82
C GLY A 38 27.49 8.27 9.58
N LYS A 39 26.78 8.17 8.46
CA LYS A 39 27.35 7.89 7.14
C LYS A 39 27.11 9.07 6.20
N GLU A 40 27.93 9.17 5.13
CA GLU A 40 27.90 10.29 4.19
C GLU A 40 26.51 10.51 3.54
N GLY A 41 25.81 9.43 3.25
CA GLY A 41 24.48 9.46 2.63
C GLY A 41 24.54 9.74 1.12
N THR A 42 23.33 9.76 0.51
CA THR A 42 23.14 10.04 -0.91
C THR A 42 22.59 11.45 -1.08
N THR A 43 23.16 12.22 -1.99
CA THR A 43 22.68 13.57 -2.35
C THR A 43 22.06 13.54 -3.74
N SER A 44 20.92 14.22 -3.90
CA SER A 44 20.30 14.45 -5.20
C SER A 44 19.78 15.88 -5.28
N GLU A 45 19.80 16.47 -6.47
CA GLU A 45 19.26 17.81 -6.72
C GLU A 45 18.30 17.80 -7.90
N TYR A 46 17.32 18.69 -7.89
CA TYR A 46 16.44 18.89 -9.05
C TYR A 46 15.80 20.29 -9.02
N VAL A 47 15.39 20.75 -10.21
CA VAL A 47 14.62 21.98 -10.40
C VAL A 47 13.15 21.63 -10.53
N PRO A 48 12.28 22.02 -9.59
CA PRO A 48 10.87 21.66 -9.65
C PRO A 48 10.11 22.53 -10.66
N PRO A 49 9.28 21.93 -11.54
CA PRO A 49 8.56 22.67 -12.59
C PRO A 49 7.42 23.56 -12.08
N ARG A 50 6.96 23.35 -10.85
CA ARG A 50 5.81 24.05 -10.25
C ARG A 50 6.17 25.08 -9.17
N GLY A 51 7.41 25.54 -9.16
CA GLY A 51 7.94 26.45 -8.15
C GLY A 51 8.53 25.71 -6.93
N VAL A 52 9.69 26.20 -6.50
CA VAL A 52 10.54 25.53 -5.51
C VAL A 52 9.90 25.42 -4.13
N GLU A 53 9.23 26.47 -3.65
CA GLU A 53 8.61 26.46 -2.32
C GLU A 53 7.40 25.53 -2.21
N LYS A 54 6.56 25.50 -3.23
CA LYS A 54 5.37 24.62 -3.26
C LYS A 54 5.78 23.16 -3.28
N GLU A 55 6.76 22.83 -4.11
CA GLU A 55 7.28 21.46 -4.18
C GLU A 55 7.99 21.06 -2.88
N TRP A 56 8.81 21.95 -2.31
CA TRP A 56 9.48 21.70 -1.03
C TRP A 56 8.48 21.38 0.08
N LYS A 57 7.42 22.19 0.24
CA LYS A 57 6.34 21.92 1.21
C LYS A 57 5.68 20.56 0.97
N THR A 58 5.44 20.21 -0.30
CA THR A 58 4.81 18.93 -0.68
C THR A 58 5.67 17.73 -0.30
N ILE A 59 6.97 17.76 -0.60
CA ILE A 59 7.87 16.63 -0.30
C ILE A 59 8.16 16.53 1.20
N VAL A 60 8.30 17.65 1.93
CA VAL A 60 8.45 17.64 3.39
C VAL A 60 7.20 17.03 4.05
N ALA A 61 6.01 17.49 3.67
CA ALA A 61 4.76 16.93 4.18
C ALA A 61 4.63 15.42 3.89
N ALA A 62 5.09 14.97 2.72
CA ALA A 62 5.11 13.55 2.39
C ALA A 62 6.08 12.77 3.30
N LYS A 63 7.27 13.32 3.60
CA LYS A 63 8.25 12.67 4.46
C LYS A 63 7.83 12.64 5.92
N ARG A 64 7.17 13.69 6.42
CA ARG A 64 6.57 13.68 7.75
C ARG A 64 5.49 12.60 7.88
N ARG A 65 4.59 12.47 6.90
CA ARG A 65 3.59 11.38 6.86
C ARG A 65 4.20 9.97 6.82
N GLU A 66 5.44 9.83 6.34
CA GLU A 66 6.21 8.59 6.40
C GLU A 66 6.88 8.35 7.76
N GLY A 67 6.61 9.17 8.76
CA GLY A 67 7.17 9.07 10.11
C GLY A 67 8.48 9.81 10.31
N GLY A 68 8.83 10.75 9.43
CA GLY A 68 9.99 11.63 9.62
C GLY A 68 9.69 12.71 10.66
N MET A 69 10.55 12.83 11.68
CA MET A 69 10.44 13.78 12.80
C MET A 69 11.69 14.63 12.91
N GLU A 70 11.54 15.90 13.29
CA GLU A 70 12.66 16.75 13.67
C GLU A 70 13.16 16.40 15.09
N LEU A 71 14.38 16.77 15.43
CA LEU A 71 14.91 16.52 16.78
C LEU A 71 14.08 17.17 17.87
N SER A 72 13.55 18.37 17.63
CA SER A 72 12.67 19.12 18.54
C SER A 72 11.33 18.43 18.82
N GLU A 73 10.91 17.53 17.96
CA GLU A 73 9.64 16.78 18.09
C GLU A 73 9.83 15.46 18.86
N LEU A 74 11.08 15.03 19.12
CA LEU A 74 11.36 13.76 19.77
C LEU A 74 11.29 13.84 21.29
N TYR A 75 11.59 15.00 21.86
CA TYR A 75 11.55 15.23 23.30
C TYR A 75 11.41 16.74 23.58
N ASP A 76 10.53 17.13 24.50
CA ASP A 76 10.23 18.53 24.83
C ASP A 76 11.43 19.36 25.27
N ALA A 77 12.46 18.71 25.81
CA ALA A 77 13.72 19.31 26.24
C ALA A 77 14.89 18.86 25.33
N ALA A 78 14.69 18.86 24.00
CA ALA A 78 15.80 18.57 23.09
C ALA A 78 17.02 19.44 23.44
N PRO A 79 18.23 18.85 23.53
CA PRO A 79 19.43 19.63 23.83
C PRO A 79 19.60 20.71 22.79
N GLN A 80 19.95 21.95 23.23
CA GLN A 80 20.17 23.08 22.31
C GLN A 80 21.28 22.80 21.31
N GLU A 81 22.24 21.95 21.70
CA GLU A 81 23.34 21.50 20.82
C GLU A 81 23.61 20.01 21.02
N ILE A 82 23.74 19.28 19.91
CA ILE A 82 24.24 17.92 19.90
C ILE A 82 25.69 17.99 19.42
N PRO A 83 26.69 17.74 20.30
CA PRO A 83 28.05 18.14 20.05
C PRO A 83 28.76 17.33 18.94
N ASN A 84 28.30 16.13 18.67
CA ASN A 84 28.92 15.24 17.66
C ASN A 84 27.96 14.15 17.19
N ILE A 85 28.40 13.38 16.21
CA ILE A 85 27.60 12.32 15.58
C ILE A 85 27.26 11.15 16.50
N GLU A 86 28.12 10.83 17.47
CA GLU A 86 27.88 9.75 18.43
C GLU A 86 26.80 10.17 19.44
N ALA A 87 26.85 11.42 19.90
CA ALA A 87 25.78 11.98 20.73
C ALA A 87 24.45 12.04 19.99
N LEU A 88 24.46 12.37 18.70
CA LEU A 88 23.26 12.33 17.85
C LEU A 88 22.70 10.91 17.74
N LYS A 89 23.54 9.91 17.46
CA LYS A 89 23.11 8.50 17.40
C LYS A 89 22.49 8.06 18.72
N HIS A 90 23.16 8.34 19.84
CA HIS A 90 22.67 7.98 21.17
C HIS A 90 21.32 8.66 21.47
N TYR A 91 21.17 9.95 21.17
CA TYR A 91 19.92 10.68 21.31
C TYR A 91 18.79 10.06 20.47
N LEU A 92 19.05 9.78 19.19
CA LEU A 92 18.08 9.16 18.29
C LEU A 92 17.72 7.73 18.71
N ASP A 93 18.65 6.97 19.26
CA ASP A 93 18.39 5.63 19.78
C ASP A 93 17.48 5.65 21.02
N MET A 94 17.60 6.68 21.86
CA MET A 94 16.75 6.85 23.03
C MET A 94 15.35 7.36 22.70
N TYR A 95 15.23 8.35 21.83
CA TYR A 95 13.99 9.12 21.66
C TYR A 95 13.24 8.87 20.34
N LEU A 96 13.88 8.34 19.28
CA LEU A 96 13.12 7.92 18.11
C LEU A 96 12.16 6.79 18.46
N PRO A 97 10.90 6.86 17.99
CA PRO A 97 9.94 5.79 18.18
C PRO A 97 10.54 4.42 17.87
N LYS A 98 10.26 3.43 18.71
CA LYS A 98 10.76 2.05 18.56
C LYS A 98 10.39 1.47 17.19
N TYR A 99 9.26 1.89 16.64
CA TYR A 99 8.74 1.53 15.32
C TYR A 99 8.27 2.75 14.55
N ASN A 100 8.06 2.60 13.25
CA ASN A 100 7.66 3.72 12.39
C ASN A 100 6.22 4.16 12.71
N THR A 101 6.09 5.43 13.10
CA THR A 101 4.82 6.12 13.33
C THR A 101 4.67 7.28 12.34
N ASN A 102 3.47 7.85 12.23
CA ASN A 102 3.30 9.15 11.62
C ASN A 102 3.67 10.28 12.62
N ASN A 103 3.56 11.54 12.19
CA ASN A 103 3.88 12.70 13.04
C ASN A 103 2.94 12.91 14.25
N GLU A 104 1.84 12.18 14.33
CA GLU A 104 0.90 12.18 15.46
C GLU A 104 1.12 10.98 16.41
N GLY A 105 2.14 10.17 16.16
CA GLY A 105 2.48 9.01 16.98
C GLY A 105 1.73 7.72 16.62
N PHE A 106 0.85 7.73 15.61
CA PHE A 106 0.12 6.53 15.19
C PHE A 106 0.99 5.61 14.32
N VAL A 107 0.91 4.31 14.57
CA VAL A 107 1.75 3.32 13.90
C VAL A 107 1.46 3.21 12.39
N LEU A 108 2.53 3.05 11.61
CA LEU A 108 2.42 2.79 10.18
C LEU A 108 2.28 1.29 9.91
N PRO A 109 1.40 0.88 8.96
CA PRO A 109 1.12 -0.52 8.73
C PRO A 109 2.26 -1.29 8.07
N MET A 110 2.33 -2.58 8.37
CA MET A 110 3.19 -3.54 7.69
C MET A 110 2.86 -3.64 6.20
N LEU A 111 3.86 -3.80 5.34
CA LEU A 111 3.71 -3.79 3.88
C LEU A 111 4.14 -5.10 3.24
N ALA A 112 3.28 -5.66 2.38
CA ALA A 112 3.58 -6.89 1.66
C ALA A 112 4.56 -6.70 0.50
N LYS A 113 5.53 -7.63 0.34
CA LYS A 113 6.31 -7.82 -0.89
C LYS A 113 5.48 -8.55 -1.95
N ILE A 114 5.93 -8.50 -3.19
CA ILE A 114 5.42 -9.40 -4.23
C ILE A 114 6.00 -10.79 -3.95
N TYR A 115 5.16 -11.83 -4.05
CA TYR A 115 5.62 -13.21 -3.99
C TYR A 115 6.28 -13.58 -5.32
N GLU A 116 7.48 -14.17 -5.26
CA GLU A 116 8.34 -14.44 -6.44
C GLU A 116 8.35 -15.94 -6.83
N TYR A 117 7.42 -16.73 -6.31
CA TYR A 117 7.29 -18.17 -6.59
C TYR A 117 8.58 -18.95 -6.31
N ASN A 118 9.03 -18.86 -5.07
CA ASN A 118 10.22 -19.51 -4.53
C ASN A 118 9.92 -20.72 -3.64
N ASN A 119 8.73 -21.29 -3.79
CA ASN A 119 8.27 -22.50 -3.13
C ASN A 119 8.30 -22.44 -1.59
N GLU A 120 7.98 -21.26 -1.00
CA GLU A 120 7.91 -21.11 0.46
C GLU A 120 6.88 -22.03 1.09
N GLN A 121 7.22 -22.53 2.29
CA GLN A 121 6.44 -23.52 3.01
C GLN A 121 5.85 -22.92 4.28
N ASN A 122 4.79 -23.56 4.79
CA ASN A 122 4.18 -23.23 6.07
C ASN A 122 3.76 -21.75 6.18
N LEU A 123 3.07 -21.25 5.17
CA LEU A 123 2.51 -19.91 5.17
C LEU A 123 1.04 -19.93 5.60
N LEU A 124 0.57 -18.77 6.01
CA LEU A 124 -0.85 -18.48 6.21
C LEU A 124 -1.36 -17.70 5.02
N ALA A 125 -2.55 -18.01 4.50
CA ALA A 125 -3.19 -17.25 3.43
C ALA A 125 -4.43 -16.51 3.90
N GLN A 126 -4.61 -15.30 3.41
CA GLN A 126 -5.79 -14.45 3.60
C GLN A 126 -6.22 -13.86 2.25
N ILE A 127 -7.50 -13.56 2.11
CA ILE A 127 -7.98 -12.81 0.94
C ILE A 127 -7.28 -11.46 0.86
N LYS A 128 -6.92 -11.04 -0.36
CA LYS A 128 -6.45 -9.68 -0.61
C LYS A 128 -7.60 -8.86 -1.16
N ILE A 129 -8.06 -7.93 -0.35
CA ILE A 129 -9.17 -7.03 -0.68
C ILE A 129 -8.67 -5.90 -1.57
N ASN A 130 -9.51 -5.47 -2.50
CA ASN A 130 -9.31 -4.26 -3.31
C ASN A 130 -10.03 -3.07 -2.65
N GLY A 131 -9.58 -2.69 -1.48
CA GLY A 131 -10.12 -1.60 -0.67
C GLY A 131 -9.05 -0.58 -0.30
N VAL A 132 -9.32 0.19 0.74
CA VAL A 132 -8.45 1.26 1.22
C VAL A 132 -7.87 0.85 2.57
N ARG A 133 -6.53 0.64 2.62
CA ARG A 133 -5.83 0.26 3.86
C ARG A 133 -6.15 1.21 5.00
N CYS A 134 -6.55 0.65 6.12
CA CYS A 134 -6.88 1.41 7.30
C CYS A 134 -6.36 0.75 8.58
N ASN A 135 -5.71 1.56 9.44
CA ASN A 135 -5.41 1.21 10.81
C ASN A 135 -6.39 1.94 11.73
N ILE A 136 -6.93 1.25 12.73
CA ILE A 136 -7.83 1.85 13.71
C ILE A 136 -7.17 1.84 15.09
N SER A 137 -7.02 3.03 15.67
CA SER A 137 -6.50 3.25 17.02
C SER A 137 -7.59 3.80 17.92
N ALA A 138 -7.56 3.44 19.21
CA ALA A 138 -8.42 4.06 20.21
C ALA A 138 -7.84 5.39 20.70
N VAL A 139 -8.71 6.34 20.98
CA VAL A 139 -8.35 7.65 21.56
C VAL A 139 -9.40 8.09 22.57
N MET A 140 -8.99 8.90 23.54
CA MET A 140 -9.93 9.63 24.38
C MET A 140 -10.06 11.06 23.85
N ARG A 141 -11.28 11.50 23.58
CA ARG A 141 -11.58 12.86 23.12
C ARG A 141 -12.18 13.70 24.24
N GLY A 142 -11.91 15.02 24.22
CA GLY A 142 -12.38 15.96 25.27
C GLY A 142 -11.40 16.11 26.40
N GLU A 143 -11.75 16.98 27.36
CA GLU A 143 -10.90 17.35 28.49
C GLU A 143 -11.55 17.00 29.83
N GLY A 144 -10.73 16.74 30.84
CA GLY A 144 -11.17 16.50 32.24
C GLY A 144 -12.17 15.34 32.33
N PHE A 145 -13.31 15.61 33.00
CA PHE A 145 -14.39 14.63 33.22
C PHE A 145 -15.29 14.40 32.00
N PHE A 146 -15.15 15.19 30.92
CA PHE A 146 -15.93 15.08 29.68
C PHE A 146 -15.23 14.26 28.62
N LYS A 147 -14.33 13.38 29.00
CA LYS A 147 -13.66 12.49 28.06
C LYS A 147 -14.61 11.43 27.52
N THR A 148 -14.66 11.31 26.19
CA THR A 148 -15.42 10.30 25.48
C THR A 148 -14.50 9.37 24.71
N LYS A 149 -14.93 8.11 24.52
CA LYS A 149 -14.25 7.15 23.67
C LYS A 149 -14.32 7.59 22.22
N GLY A 150 -13.24 7.39 21.49
CA GLY A 150 -13.17 7.65 20.06
C GLY A 150 -12.26 6.67 19.35
N LEU A 151 -12.44 6.54 18.04
CA LEU A 151 -11.56 5.79 17.17
C LEU A 151 -10.98 6.72 16.12
N VAL A 152 -9.73 6.50 15.75
CA VAL A 152 -9.08 7.22 14.65
C VAL A 152 -8.71 6.22 13.57
N PHE A 153 -9.07 6.56 12.34
CA PHE A 153 -8.91 5.73 11.16
C PHE A 153 -7.77 6.31 10.32
N HIS A 154 -6.64 5.62 10.25
CA HIS A 154 -5.47 6.09 9.53
C HIS A 154 -5.22 5.33 8.24
N SER A 155 -4.95 6.06 7.18
CA SER A 155 -4.50 5.50 5.91
C SER A 155 -3.10 4.88 6.05
N ARG A 156 -2.70 4.13 5.01
CA ARG A 156 -1.34 3.58 4.87
C ARG A 156 -0.23 4.61 5.07
N LYS A 157 -0.49 5.89 4.81
CA LYS A 157 0.48 7.00 4.95
C LYS A 157 0.22 7.89 6.17
N GLY A 158 -0.67 7.46 7.07
CA GLY A 158 -0.99 8.20 8.27
C GLY A 158 -1.97 9.37 8.09
N LEU A 159 -2.67 9.49 6.94
CA LEU A 159 -3.77 10.44 6.80
C LEU A 159 -5.01 9.91 7.49
N GLU A 160 -5.70 10.76 8.22
CA GLU A 160 -6.95 10.41 8.89
C GLU A 160 -8.12 10.33 7.89
N TYR A 161 -8.88 9.22 7.95
CA TYR A 161 -10.15 9.07 7.28
C TYR A 161 -11.29 9.52 8.18
N LYS A 162 -12.37 9.99 7.58
CA LYS A 162 -13.56 10.48 8.28
C LYS A 162 -14.71 9.48 8.15
N CYS A 163 -14.86 8.62 9.13
CA CYS A 163 -15.81 7.51 9.13
C CYS A 163 -16.77 7.52 10.35
N PRO A 164 -17.51 8.61 10.64
CA PRO A 164 -18.24 8.77 11.90
C PRO A 164 -19.32 7.70 12.11
N VAL A 165 -20.04 7.27 11.07
CA VAL A 165 -21.06 6.23 11.19
C VAL A 165 -20.42 4.88 11.51
N LEU A 166 -19.31 4.54 10.84
CA LEU A 166 -18.57 3.32 11.14
C LEU A 166 -17.97 3.36 12.54
N GLU A 167 -17.42 4.50 12.95
CA GLU A 167 -16.88 4.70 14.31
C GLU A 167 -17.90 4.38 15.39
N ASN A 168 -19.10 4.96 15.30
CA ASN A 168 -20.17 4.71 16.26
C ASN A 168 -20.55 3.22 16.32
N ILE A 169 -20.76 2.59 15.18
CA ILE A 169 -21.08 1.16 15.10
C ILE A 169 -19.97 0.29 15.71
N LEU A 170 -18.69 0.63 15.45
CA LEU A 170 -17.59 -0.13 16.06
C LEU A 170 -17.51 0.04 17.57
N LEU A 171 -17.76 1.24 18.10
CA LEU A 171 -17.76 1.51 19.54
C LEU A 171 -18.96 0.86 20.25
N ASP A 172 -20.13 0.87 19.61
CA ASP A 172 -21.36 0.38 20.23
C ASP A 172 -21.48 -1.16 20.16
N ASP A 173 -21.12 -1.78 19.04
CA ASP A 173 -21.45 -3.17 18.74
C ASP A 173 -20.26 -4.13 18.69
N VAL A 174 -19.03 -3.61 18.48
CA VAL A 174 -17.87 -4.44 18.13
C VAL A 174 -16.78 -4.39 19.19
N ILE A 175 -16.37 -3.20 19.64
CA ILE A 175 -15.24 -2.98 20.53
C ILE A 175 -15.76 -2.90 21.97
N THR A 176 -15.51 -3.95 22.75
CA THR A 176 -15.85 -3.97 24.18
C THR A 176 -15.01 -2.94 24.96
N ASP A 177 -15.50 -2.52 26.13
CA ASP A 177 -14.77 -1.61 27.03
C ASP A 177 -13.38 -2.15 27.39
N LYS A 178 -13.30 -3.45 27.64
CA LYS A 178 -12.04 -4.14 27.93
C LYS A 178 -11.05 -4.03 26.76
N LEU A 179 -11.54 -4.27 25.53
CA LEU A 179 -10.70 -4.18 24.34
C LEU A 179 -10.30 -2.73 24.06
N PHE A 180 -11.22 -1.77 24.22
CA PHE A 180 -10.94 -0.35 24.06
C PHE A 180 -9.80 0.11 24.99
N ASN A 181 -9.86 -0.28 26.28
CA ASN A 181 -8.81 0.05 27.24
C ASN A 181 -7.46 -0.57 26.84
N ARG A 182 -7.44 -1.83 26.38
CA ARG A 182 -6.23 -2.46 25.84
C ARG A 182 -5.69 -1.74 24.60
N MET A 183 -6.56 -1.27 23.73
CA MET A 183 -6.14 -0.48 22.56
C MET A 183 -5.44 0.82 22.98
N LEU A 184 -5.86 1.44 24.10
CA LEU A 184 -5.20 2.64 24.65
C LEU A 184 -3.90 2.31 25.37
N GLU A 185 -3.92 1.31 26.27
CA GLU A 185 -2.82 1.01 27.19
C GLU A 185 -1.66 0.26 26.49
N ASP A 186 -2.00 -0.76 25.68
CA ASP A 186 -1.05 -1.60 24.99
C ASP A 186 -0.69 -1.08 23.58
N ASN A 187 -1.24 0.07 23.18
CA ASN A 187 -1.15 0.59 21.81
C ASN A 187 -1.51 -0.47 20.75
N LEU A 188 -2.55 -1.26 21.04
CA LEU A 188 -3.06 -2.28 20.15
C LEU A 188 -3.87 -1.62 19.03
N VAL A 189 -3.45 -1.79 17.81
CA VAL A 189 -4.05 -1.16 16.63
C VAL A 189 -4.65 -2.23 15.72
N LEU A 190 -5.92 -2.05 15.33
CA LEU A 190 -6.56 -2.93 14.34
C LEU A 190 -6.02 -2.59 12.95
N ASP A 191 -5.59 -3.59 12.23
CA ASP A 191 -5.04 -3.46 10.86
C ASP A 191 -5.96 -4.16 9.87
N GLY A 192 -6.49 -3.38 8.91
CA GLY A 192 -7.52 -3.85 8.01
C GLY A 192 -7.68 -3.00 6.76
N GLU A 193 -8.82 -3.18 6.13
CA GLU A 193 -9.21 -2.47 4.91
C GLU A 193 -10.58 -1.83 5.10
N LEU A 194 -10.73 -0.54 4.76
CA LEU A 194 -12.05 0.04 4.51
C LEU A 194 -12.55 -0.47 3.16
N TYR A 195 -13.76 -0.99 3.16
CA TYR A 195 -14.30 -1.66 2.00
C TYR A 195 -15.81 -1.50 1.88
N ILE A 196 -16.30 -1.57 0.66
CA ILE A 196 -17.74 -1.67 0.33
C ILE A 196 -17.86 -2.69 -0.79
N PRO A 197 -18.50 -3.85 -0.54
CA PRO A 197 -18.69 -4.86 -1.58
C PRO A 197 -19.36 -4.31 -2.82
N GLY A 198 -18.78 -4.61 -3.99
CA GLY A 198 -19.32 -4.20 -5.28
C GLY A 198 -18.96 -2.78 -5.74
N LEU A 199 -18.23 -1.99 -4.94
CA LEU A 199 -17.72 -0.69 -5.37
C LEU A 199 -16.26 -0.76 -5.82
N GLU A 200 -15.90 0.13 -6.73
CA GLU A 200 -14.53 0.32 -7.19
C GLU A 200 -13.68 1.06 -6.15
N LEU A 201 -12.36 0.86 -6.21
CA LEU A 201 -11.40 1.44 -5.26
C LEU A 201 -11.54 2.97 -5.12
N ASN A 202 -11.75 3.68 -6.24
CA ASN A 202 -11.87 5.15 -6.24
C ASN A 202 -13.12 5.63 -5.49
N ASP A 203 -14.23 4.89 -5.59
CA ASP A 203 -15.48 5.20 -4.88
C ASP A 203 -15.33 4.94 -3.38
N ILE A 204 -14.65 3.84 -3.01
CA ILE A 204 -14.34 3.52 -1.63
C ILE A 204 -13.39 4.57 -1.02
N LEU A 205 -12.36 5.01 -1.74
CA LEU A 205 -11.45 6.07 -1.32
C LEU A 205 -12.21 7.39 -1.12
N SER A 206 -13.05 7.77 -2.08
CA SER A 206 -13.92 8.94 -1.96
C SER A 206 -14.86 8.84 -0.75
N ALA A 207 -15.40 7.65 -0.49
CA ALA A 207 -16.24 7.41 0.69
C ALA A 207 -15.47 7.58 2.00
N ALA A 208 -14.20 7.16 2.06
CA ALA A 208 -13.36 7.28 3.26
C ALA A 208 -12.85 8.72 3.52
N GLU A 209 -12.60 9.49 2.47
CA GLU A 209 -12.02 10.84 2.56
C GLU A 209 -13.07 11.97 2.61
N ASN A 210 -14.30 11.70 2.12
CA ASN A 210 -15.33 12.72 1.96
C ASN A 210 -16.63 12.36 2.69
N LEU A 211 -16.94 13.08 3.75
CA LEU A 211 -18.19 12.93 4.51
C LEU A 211 -19.46 13.16 3.68
N LYS A 212 -19.37 13.91 2.58
CA LYS A 212 -20.51 14.16 1.69
C LYS A 212 -20.71 13.04 0.65
N SER A 213 -19.81 12.05 0.60
CA SER A 213 -19.98 10.90 -0.26
C SER A 213 -21.23 10.11 0.16
N PRO A 214 -22.12 9.76 -0.77
CA PRO A 214 -23.31 8.96 -0.47
C PRO A 214 -22.96 7.56 0.05
N TYR A 215 -21.72 7.14 -0.13
CA TYR A 215 -21.22 5.83 0.27
C TYR A 215 -20.53 5.82 1.64
N ASN A 216 -20.24 6.98 2.27
CA ASN A 216 -19.51 7.04 3.55
C ASN A 216 -20.17 6.18 4.63
N HIS A 217 -21.50 6.23 4.74
CA HIS A 217 -22.25 5.47 5.73
C HIS A 217 -22.39 3.96 5.42
N PHE A 218 -21.91 3.49 4.26
CA PHE A 218 -21.86 2.05 3.92
C PHE A 218 -20.50 1.43 4.15
N LEU A 219 -19.47 2.21 4.52
CA LEU A 219 -18.13 1.70 4.80
C LEU A 219 -18.18 0.53 5.79
N GLN A 220 -17.42 -0.50 5.48
CA GLN A 220 -17.15 -1.65 6.33
C GLN A 220 -15.66 -1.67 6.68
N PHE A 221 -15.31 -2.21 7.83
CA PHE A 221 -13.92 -2.49 8.18
C PHE A 221 -13.67 -3.99 8.18
N TRP A 222 -12.79 -4.43 7.29
CA TRP A 222 -12.38 -5.83 7.16
C TRP A 222 -11.01 -6.01 7.81
N CYS A 223 -11.00 -6.56 9.02
CA CYS A 223 -9.83 -6.73 9.87
C CYS A 223 -9.09 -8.04 9.52
N TYR A 224 -7.79 -7.96 9.36
CA TYR A 224 -6.95 -9.13 9.04
C TYR A 224 -5.71 -9.27 9.93
N ASP A 225 -5.32 -8.24 10.71
CA ASP A 225 -4.19 -8.32 11.61
C ASP A 225 -4.32 -7.34 12.79
N LEU A 226 -3.42 -7.47 13.76
CA LEU A 226 -3.20 -6.52 14.83
C LEU A 226 -1.78 -5.96 14.72
N ALA A 227 -1.66 -4.65 14.70
CA ALA A 227 -0.36 -4.00 14.83
C ALA A 227 -0.02 -3.88 16.34
N ILE A 228 0.64 -4.89 16.86
CA ILE A 228 1.14 -4.96 18.23
C ILE A 228 2.58 -5.48 18.22
N ASP A 229 3.42 -4.95 19.11
CA ASP A 229 4.83 -5.32 19.21
C ASP A 229 5.01 -6.70 19.86
N ASP A 230 6.13 -7.34 19.53
CA ASP A 230 6.63 -8.60 20.11
C ASP A 230 5.67 -9.81 20.06
N MET A 231 4.57 -9.73 19.30
CA MET A 231 3.63 -10.83 19.12
C MET A 231 3.74 -11.44 17.72
N ILE A 232 3.95 -12.76 17.64
CA ILE A 232 4.01 -13.49 16.36
C ILE A 232 2.63 -13.55 15.67
N GLN A 233 2.63 -13.77 14.34
CA GLN A 233 1.41 -13.73 13.51
C GLN A 233 0.30 -14.67 14.00
N THR A 234 0.63 -15.90 14.35
CA THR A 234 -0.34 -16.88 14.86
C THR A 234 -0.99 -16.42 16.17
N SER A 235 -0.23 -15.80 17.08
CA SER A 235 -0.76 -15.27 18.33
C SER A 235 -1.67 -14.05 18.08
N ARG A 236 -1.31 -13.16 17.14
CA ARG A 236 -2.17 -12.02 16.76
C ARG A 236 -3.50 -12.50 16.18
N ILE A 237 -3.48 -13.52 15.30
CA ILE A 237 -4.70 -14.14 14.74
C ILE A 237 -5.54 -14.80 15.83
N SER A 238 -4.90 -15.49 16.78
CA SER A 238 -5.61 -16.09 17.92
C SER A 238 -6.31 -15.03 18.78
N LEU A 239 -5.63 -13.93 19.06
CA LEU A 239 -6.22 -12.81 19.78
C LEU A 239 -7.41 -12.19 19.03
N LEU A 240 -7.28 -11.96 17.70
CA LEU A 240 -8.38 -11.50 16.85
C LEU A 240 -9.58 -12.46 16.89
N LYS A 241 -9.34 -13.77 16.83
CA LYS A 241 -10.40 -14.78 16.92
C LYS A 241 -11.10 -14.76 18.29
N THR A 242 -10.37 -14.50 19.36
CA THR A 242 -10.92 -14.38 20.71
C THR A 242 -11.81 -13.15 20.87
N GLU A 243 -11.33 -11.99 20.41
CA GLU A 243 -12.06 -10.72 20.56
C GLU A 243 -13.22 -10.57 19.57
N PHE A 244 -13.05 -11.03 18.32
CA PHE A 244 -13.96 -10.77 17.21
C PHE A 244 -14.54 -12.04 16.55
N GLY A 245 -14.51 -13.19 17.22
CA GLY A 245 -14.93 -14.47 16.63
C GLY A 245 -16.36 -14.49 16.08
N LYS A 246 -17.28 -13.72 16.71
CA LYS A 246 -18.68 -13.58 16.23
C LYS A 246 -18.81 -12.88 14.87
N PHE A 247 -17.80 -12.11 14.47
CA PHE A 247 -17.75 -11.39 13.20
C PHE A 247 -16.85 -12.08 12.15
N LYS A 248 -16.39 -13.28 12.46
CA LYS A 248 -15.45 -13.99 11.60
C LYS A 248 -16.13 -14.44 10.32
N MET A 249 -15.51 -14.14 9.20
CA MET A 249 -15.86 -14.75 7.91
C MET A 249 -15.73 -16.27 8.00
N PRO A 250 -16.73 -17.05 7.53
CA PRO A 250 -16.64 -18.51 7.50
C PRO A 250 -15.46 -19.03 6.68
N SER A 251 -15.00 -20.24 7.01
CA SER A 251 -13.90 -20.92 6.31
C SER A 251 -14.40 -21.61 5.04
N TYR A 252 -14.73 -20.83 4.04
CA TYR A 252 -15.13 -21.39 2.75
C TYR A 252 -13.93 -21.87 1.95
N VAL A 253 -14.07 -23.02 1.30
CA VAL A 253 -13.00 -23.64 0.48
C VAL A 253 -13.24 -23.51 -1.02
N ASN A 254 -14.33 -22.86 -1.44
CA ASN A 254 -14.64 -22.65 -2.85
C ASN A 254 -15.00 -21.19 -3.15
N ALA A 255 -14.73 -20.78 -4.38
CA ALA A 255 -14.88 -19.39 -4.80
C ALA A 255 -16.34 -18.91 -4.75
N LYS A 256 -17.32 -19.78 -5.07
CA LYS A 256 -18.73 -19.39 -5.08
C LYS A 256 -19.21 -19.04 -3.67
N ALA A 257 -18.93 -19.87 -2.67
CA ALA A 257 -19.35 -19.59 -1.30
C ALA A 257 -18.67 -18.33 -0.73
N ILE A 258 -17.39 -18.08 -1.08
CA ILE A 258 -16.69 -16.84 -0.73
C ILE A 258 -17.35 -15.65 -1.42
N LEU A 259 -17.69 -15.74 -2.70
CA LEU A 259 -18.34 -14.69 -3.46
C LEU A 259 -19.76 -14.39 -2.90
N ASP A 260 -20.53 -15.43 -2.61
CA ASP A 260 -21.87 -15.27 -2.04
C ASP A 260 -21.83 -14.56 -0.67
N TYR A 261 -20.89 -14.95 0.19
CA TYR A 261 -20.64 -14.23 1.45
C TYR A 261 -20.22 -12.78 1.18
N HIS A 262 -19.25 -12.57 0.32
CA HIS A 262 -18.70 -11.25 -0.02
C HIS A 262 -19.80 -10.29 -0.48
N MET A 263 -20.63 -10.70 -1.42
CA MET A 263 -21.66 -9.82 -2.01
C MET A 263 -22.87 -9.59 -1.09
N ASN A 264 -23.16 -10.52 -0.18
CA ASN A 264 -24.33 -10.45 0.69
C ASN A 264 -24.05 -9.98 2.12
N ASN A 265 -22.76 -9.84 2.50
CA ASN A 265 -22.38 -9.41 3.83
C ASN A 265 -22.75 -7.95 4.08
N LYS A 266 -23.51 -7.71 5.15
CA LYS A 266 -23.92 -6.37 5.58
C LYS A 266 -23.27 -5.93 6.90
N ASN A 267 -22.46 -6.78 7.52
CA ASN A 267 -21.76 -6.45 8.75
C ASN A 267 -20.78 -5.31 8.53
N ARG A 268 -20.75 -4.35 9.42
CA ARG A 268 -19.81 -3.22 9.36
C ARG A 268 -18.39 -3.59 9.76
N PHE A 269 -18.26 -4.66 10.53
CA PHE A 269 -16.98 -5.27 10.88
C PHE A 269 -16.92 -6.71 10.39
N VAL A 270 -15.84 -7.09 9.74
CA VAL A 270 -15.57 -8.47 9.29
C VAL A 270 -14.17 -8.88 9.72
N LEU A 271 -14.05 -9.94 10.49
CA LEU A 271 -12.77 -10.59 10.73
C LEU A 271 -12.50 -11.57 9.58
N ILE A 272 -11.48 -11.28 8.78
CA ILE A 272 -11.08 -12.14 7.65
C ILE A 272 -10.63 -13.52 8.13
N HIS A 273 -11.08 -14.56 7.42
CA HIS A 273 -10.59 -15.91 7.67
C HIS A 273 -9.13 -16.06 7.24
N THR A 274 -8.34 -16.72 8.06
CA THR A 274 -6.96 -17.13 7.76
C THR A 274 -6.90 -18.61 7.51
N TYR A 275 -6.37 -18.99 6.38
CA TYR A 275 -6.14 -20.38 5.96
C TYR A 275 -4.73 -20.80 6.34
N ASP A 276 -4.62 -21.93 7.02
CA ASP A 276 -3.37 -22.46 7.53
C ASP A 276 -2.75 -23.48 6.55
N ASN A 277 -1.51 -23.89 6.77
CA ASN A 277 -0.80 -24.94 6.04
C ASN A 277 -0.73 -24.73 4.52
N VAL A 278 -0.44 -23.51 4.10
CA VAL A 278 -0.21 -23.19 2.70
C VAL A 278 1.25 -23.49 2.34
N ASN A 279 1.46 -24.52 1.52
CA ASN A 279 2.78 -25.06 1.25
C ASN A 279 3.11 -25.00 -0.24
N GLY A 280 4.18 -24.28 -0.56
CA GLY A 280 4.69 -24.19 -1.92
C GLY A 280 3.81 -23.41 -2.90
N ASP A 281 4.30 -23.30 -4.10
CA ASP A 281 3.71 -22.45 -5.13
C ASP A 281 2.33 -22.92 -5.59
N GLU A 282 2.09 -24.23 -5.59
CA GLU A 282 0.80 -24.81 -6.01
C GLU A 282 -0.35 -24.40 -5.08
N ASP A 283 -0.16 -24.50 -3.76
CA ASP A 283 -1.17 -24.06 -2.80
C ASP A 283 -1.38 -22.53 -2.87
N ILE A 284 -0.31 -21.78 -3.02
CA ILE A 284 -0.39 -20.31 -3.14
C ILE A 284 -1.19 -19.91 -4.38
N ILE A 285 -0.93 -20.54 -5.52
CA ILE A 285 -1.67 -20.32 -6.78
C ILE A 285 -3.14 -20.70 -6.59
N LYS A 286 -3.41 -21.86 -5.98
CA LYS A 286 -4.76 -22.36 -5.71
C LYS A 286 -5.58 -21.34 -4.86
N TYR A 287 -5.04 -20.87 -3.73
CA TYR A 287 -5.75 -19.89 -2.89
C TYR A 287 -5.91 -18.55 -3.60
N ARG A 288 -4.88 -18.06 -4.29
CA ARG A 288 -4.97 -16.85 -5.11
C ARG A 288 -6.12 -16.95 -6.11
N ASP A 289 -6.20 -18.05 -6.85
CA ASP A 289 -7.20 -18.22 -7.91
C ASP A 289 -8.62 -18.39 -7.36
N ILE A 290 -8.78 -19.07 -6.22
CA ILE A 290 -10.06 -19.11 -5.50
C ILE A 290 -10.51 -17.71 -5.12
N PHE A 291 -9.63 -16.90 -4.55
CA PHE A 291 -9.97 -15.54 -4.12
C PHE A 291 -10.26 -14.61 -5.30
N VAL A 292 -9.50 -14.73 -6.39
CA VAL A 292 -9.74 -13.96 -7.62
C VAL A 292 -11.08 -14.32 -8.27
N LYS A 293 -11.45 -15.62 -8.32
CA LYS A 293 -12.77 -16.06 -8.78
C LYS A 293 -13.91 -15.53 -7.88
N ALA A 294 -13.61 -15.29 -6.59
CA ALA A 294 -14.54 -14.66 -5.65
C ALA A 294 -14.49 -13.12 -5.69
N LYS A 295 -13.90 -12.52 -6.73
CA LYS A 295 -13.81 -11.07 -6.97
C LYS A 295 -12.93 -10.30 -5.98
N PHE A 296 -11.99 -10.97 -5.34
CA PHE A 296 -10.90 -10.33 -4.60
C PHE A 296 -9.66 -10.13 -5.48
N GLU A 297 -8.70 -9.31 -5.02
CA GLU A 297 -7.52 -8.93 -5.80
C GLU A 297 -6.47 -10.06 -5.90
N GLY A 298 -6.53 -11.04 -5.00
CA GLY A 298 -5.58 -12.14 -4.87
C GLY A 298 -5.45 -12.63 -3.44
N ALA A 299 -4.24 -13.05 -3.07
CA ALA A 299 -3.92 -13.56 -1.74
C ALA A 299 -2.86 -12.68 -1.03
N ILE A 300 -2.99 -12.57 0.29
CA ILE A 300 -1.94 -12.15 1.21
C ILE A 300 -1.40 -13.40 1.89
N LEU A 301 -0.08 -13.56 1.87
CA LEU A 301 0.62 -14.68 2.50
C LEU A 301 1.44 -14.14 3.67
N ARG A 302 1.43 -14.85 4.79
CA ARG A 302 2.09 -14.41 6.02
C ARG A 302 2.90 -15.52 6.64
N ASN A 303 4.09 -15.16 7.13
CA ASN A 303 4.89 -16.08 7.95
C ASN A 303 4.25 -16.21 9.34
N PRO A 304 3.88 -17.42 9.80
CA PRO A 304 3.18 -17.64 11.07
C PRO A 304 3.96 -17.22 12.31
N TYR A 305 5.28 -17.20 12.22
CA TYR A 305 6.19 -16.92 13.33
C TYR A 305 6.73 -15.49 13.33
N ALA A 306 6.38 -14.67 12.35
CA ALA A 306 6.89 -13.31 12.25
C ALA A 306 6.14 -12.35 13.17
N THR A 307 6.86 -11.43 13.79
CA THR A 307 6.30 -10.27 14.49
C THR A 307 5.81 -9.22 13.51
N TYR A 308 4.99 -8.29 13.99
CA TYR A 308 4.49 -7.18 13.15
C TYR A 308 5.63 -6.21 12.80
N GLN A 309 5.75 -5.85 11.53
CA GLN A 309 6.84 -5.02 11.02
C GLN A 309 6.34 -3.61 10.65
N PHE A 310 6.28 -2.73 11.63
CA PHE A 310 5.73 -1.39 11.54
C PHE A 310 6.36 -0.54 10.43
N GLY A 311 5.54 -0.10 9.47
CA GLY A 311 5.96 0.71 8.32
C GLY A 311 6.94 0.04 7.35
N LYS A 312 7.24 -1.23 7.53
CA LYS A 312 8.28 -1.95 6.78
C LYS A 312 7.69 -2.87 5.71
N ARG A 313 8.48 -3.06 4.65
CA ARG A 313 8.26 -4.06 3.62
C ARG A 313 9.38 -5.11 3.72
N ASN A 314 9.02 -6.32 4.09
CA ASN A 314 9.97 -7.41 4.23
C ASN A 314 9.39 -8.75 3.71
N SER A 315 10.17 -9.82 3.81
CA SER A 315 9.82 -11.17 3.36
C SER A 315 9.03 -11.99 4.39
N THR A 316 8.33 -11.36 5.33
CA THR A 316 7.43 -12.05 6.27
C THR A 316 5.96 -11.88 5.89
N MET A 317 5.67 -11.02 4.91
CA MET A 317 4.35 -10.86 4.31
C MET A 317 4.47 -10.64 2.82
N TYR A 318 3.77 -11.46 2.04
CA TYR A 318 3.72 -11.37 0.59
C TYR A 318 2.32 -11.12 0.08
N LYS A 319 2.24 -10.62 -1.14
CA LYS A 319 1.03 -10.54 -1.95
C LYS A 319 1.22 -11.35 -3.23
N SER A 320 0.27 -12.25 -3.50
CA SER A 320 0.16 -12.99 -4.74
C SER A 320 -1.07 -12.49 -5.50
N LYS A 321 -0.84 -11.94 -6.70
CA LYS A 321 -1.88 -11.45 -7.61
C LYS A 321 -1.73 -12.17 -8.95
N PRO A 322 -2.82 -12.38 -9.71
CA PRO A 322 -2.71 -12.87 -11.06
C PRO A 322 -1.88 -11.88 -11.89
N ILE A 323 -1.12 -12.42 -12.82
CA ILE A 323 -0.54 -11.66 -13.91
C ILE A 323 -1.39 -12.00 -15.11
N LEU A 324 -1.96 -10.98 -15.72
CA LEU A 324 -2.66 -11.08 -16.99
C LEU A 324 -1.67 -10.71 -18.09
N ASP A 325 -1.86 -11.26 -19.25
CA ASP A 325 -1.11 -10.90 -20.43
C ASP A 325 -2.02 -10.61 -21.62
N GLY A 326 -1.44 -10.02 -22.64
CA GLY A 326 -2.16 -9.71 -23.86
C GLY A 326 -1.23 -9.23 -24.97
N LYS A 327 -1.80 -9.25 -26.19
CA LYS A 327 -1.13 -8.79 -27.39
C LYS A 327 -1.82 -7.53 -27.88
N PHE A 328 -1.09 -6.43 -27.96
CA PHE A 328 -1.63 -5.10 -28.20
C PHE A 328 -0.89 -4.43 -29.36
N LYS A 329 -1.60 -3.80 -30.28
CA LYS A 329 -0.99 -3.03 -31.37
C LYS A 329 -0.31 -1.79 -30.84
N ILE A 330 0.94 -1.54 -31.25
CA ILE A 330 1.68 -0.33 -30.91
C ILE A 330 1.20 0.79 -31.80
N LEU A 331 0.64 1.84 -31.22
CA LEU A 331 0.16 3.02 -31.94
C LEU A 331 1.20 4.12 -31.99
N ASP A 332 1.94 4.31 -30.88
CA ASP A 332 3.03 5.29 -30.79
C ASP A 332 4.02 4.89 -29.69
N ILE A 333 5.18 5.54 -29.68
CA ILE A 333 6.18 5.46 -28.62
C ILE A 333 6.54 6.89 -28.24
N ILE A 334 6.30 7.22 -26.96
CA ILE A 334 6.43 8.57 -26.42
C ILE A 334 7.43 8.60 -25.24
N PRO A 335 7.93 9.78 -24.85
CA PRO A 335 8.71 9.93 -23.64
C PRO A 335 7.92 9.51 -22.38
N GLU A 336 8.59 8.89 -21.40
CA GLU A 336 7.96 8.43 -20.14
C GLU A 336 7.41 9.59 -19.29
N GLY A 337 7.84 10.80 -19.54
CA GLY A 337 7.39 12.04 -18.89
C GLY A 337 8.55 12.98 -18.57
N ALA A 338 8.24 14.14 -17.98
CA ALA A 338 9.22 15.22 -17.72
C ALA A 338 10.42 14.79 -16.87
N LYS A 339 10.25 13.82 -15.97
CA LYS A 339 11.34 13.30 -15.13
C LYS A 339 12.26 12.31 -15.84
N ARG A 340 11.80 11.70 -16.95
CA ARG A 340 12.51 10.70 -17.72
C ARG A 340 12.26 10.88 -19.23
N PRO A 341 12.62 12.04 -19.81
CA PRO A 341 12.26 12.37 -21.19
C PRO A 341 12.96 11.48 -22.23
N ASN A 342 14.06 10.84 -21.86
CA ASN A 342 14.83 9.97 -22.75
C ASN A 342 14.43 8.48 -22.68
N PHE A 343 13.45 8.13 -21.83
CA PHE A 343 12.95 6.75 -21.75
C PHE A 343 11.61 6.61 -22.45
N SER A 344 11.41 5.46 -23.07
CA SER A 344 10.21 5.16 -23.84
C SER A 344 9.03 4.72 -22.98
N LYS A 345 7.84 5.11 -23.42
CA LYS A 345 6.56 4.57 -23.04
C LYS A 345 5.78 4.25 -24.31
N PHE A 346 5.17 3.07 -24.36
CA PHE A 346 4.39 2.62 -25.51
C PHE A 346 2.93 3.05 -25.36
N VAL A 347 2.35 3.61 -26.39
CA VAL A 347 0.92 3.84 -26.53
C VAL A 347 0.33 2.65 -27.28
N LEU A 348 -0.51 1.88 -26.60
CA LEU A 348 -1.05 0.62 -27.08
C LEU A 348 -2.56 0.72 -27.30
N ARG A 349 -3.08 -0.06 -28.25
CA ARG A 349 -4.52 -0.18 -28.50
C ARG A 349 -5.10 -1.29 -27.65
N ASN A 350 -6.14 -0.97 -26.85
CA ASN A 350 -6.87 -1.95 -26.07
C ASN A 350 -7.61 -2.93 -26.99
N ASP A 351 -7.49 -4.21 -26.70
CA ASP A 351 -8.04 -5.33 -27.46
C ASP A 351 -9.57 -5.46 -27.35
N ILE A 352 -10.17 -4.94 -26.25
CA ILE A 352 -11.61 -5.05 -25.99
C ILE A 352 -12.41 -3.98 -26.74
N ASN A 353 -12.00 -2.73 -26.66
CA ASN A 353 -12.80 -1.58 -27.12
C ASN A 353 -12.04 -0.58 -28.01
N GLY A 354 -10.77 -0.86 -28.31
CA GLY A 354 -9.93 0.00 -29.14
C GLY A 354 -9.46 1.30 -28.49
N GLU A 355 -9.79 1.56 -27.22
CA GLU A 355 -9.22 2.65 -26.43
C GLU A 355 -7.72 2.56 -26.33
N THR A 356 -7.05 3.65 -25.97
CA THR A 356 -5.60 3.67 -25.84
C THR A 356 -5.17 3.60 -24.38
N PHE A 357 -4.05 2.94 -24.13
CA PHE A 357 -3.40 2.93 -22.81
C PHE A 357 -1.88 2.98 -22.96
N GLU A 358 -1.21 3.34 -21.88
CA GLU A 358 0.23 3.50 -21.86
C GLU A 358 0.89 2.37 -21.05
N CYS A 359 2.00 1.84 -21.58
CA CYS A 359 2.72 0.74 -20.98
C CYS A 359 4.23 0.96 -21.08
N ILE A 360 4.96 0.65 -20.00
CA ILE A 360 6.41 0.83 -19.94
C ILE A 360 7.09 -0.45 -20.44
N PRO A 361 8.07 -0.38 -21.38
CA PRO A 361 8.81 -1.55 -21.79
C PRO A 361 9.81 -1.98 -20.69
N VAL A 362 9.99 -3.30 -20.53
CA VAL A 362 11.11 -3.85 -19.78
C VAL A 362 12.41 -3.66 -20.54
N GLY A 363 13.52 -3.61 -19.82
CA GLY A 363 14.86 -3.47 -20.40
C GLY A 363 15.69 -2.43 -19.66
N ASP A 364 16.99 -2.43 -19.97
CA ASP A 364 17.94 -1.45 -19.46
C ASP A 364 17.72 -0.05 -20.08
N ALA A 365 18.50 0.91 -19.65
CA ALA A 365 18.39 2.30 -20.11
C ALA A 365 18.60 2.40 -21.63
N SER A 366 19.58 1.67 -22.18
CA SER A 366 19.92 1.73 -23.59
C SER A 366 18.80 1.15 -24.47
N THR A 367 18.23 0.03 -24.07
CA THR A 367 17.08 -0.60 -24.73
C THR A 367 15.87 0.34 -24.75
N ARG A 368 15.54 0.92 -23.62
CA ARG A 368 14.39 1.83 -23.51
C ARG A 368 14.55 3.13 -24.30
N GLN A 369 15.79 3.66 -24.37
CA GLN A 369 16.11 4.80 -25.23
C GLN A 369 16.05 4.44 -26.71
N SER A 370 16.54 3.24 -27.10
CA SER A 370 16.52 2.77 -28.47
C SER A 370 15.13 2.67 -29.06
N TYR A 371 14.12 2.29 -28.25
CA TYR A 371 12.72 2.26 -28.69
C TYR A 371 12.21 3.66 -29.05
N LEU A 372 12.58 4.68 -28.29
CA LEU A 372 12.16 6.05 -28.55
C LEU A 372 12.85 6.63 -29.81
N ILE A 373 14.15 6.39 -29.95
CA ILE A 373 14.95 6.86 -31.11
C ILE A 373 14.47 6.21 -32.40
N ASN A 374 14.15 4.92 -32.37
CA ASN A 374 13.78 4.14 -33.54
C ASN A 374 12.28 3.84 -33.62
N LYS A 375 11.43 4.71 -33.08
CA LYS A 375 10.00 4.42 -32.90
C LYS A 375 9.29 3.96 -34.17
N ASP A 376 9.65 4.49 -35.32
CA ASP A 376 9.04 4.14 -36.62
C ASP A 376 9.24 2.66 -37.02
N LYS A 377 10.26 1.99 -36.44
CA LYS A 377 10.48 0.55 -36.65
C LYS A 377 9.52 -0.34 -35.85
N PHE A 378 8.86 0.22 -34.86
CA PHE A 378 8.04 -0.52 -33.91
C PHE A 378 6.54 -0.15 -33.97
N ILE A 379 6.21 1.04 -34.45
CA ILE A 379 4.82 1.46 -34.67
C ILE A 379 4.14 0.48 -35.64
N GLY A 380 2.95 0.03 -35.31
CA GLY A 380 2.18 -0.96 -36.07
C GLY A 380 2.46 -2.42 -35.69
N LYS A 381 3.58 -2.72 -35.05
CA LYS A 381 3.88 -4.06 -34.52
C LYS A 381 3.04 -4.40 -33.30
N ILE A 382 3.14 -5.64 -32.85
CA ILE A 382 2.43 -6.16 -31.66
C ILE A 382 3.35 -6.17 -30.45
N ALA A 383 2.93 -5.51 -29.38
CA ALA A 383 3.52 -5.63 -28.06
C ALA A 383 2.85 -6.76 -27.27
N PHE A 384 3.63 -7.72 -26.78
CA PHE A 384 3.20 -8.64 -25.74
C PHE A 384 3.45 -7.97 -24.40
N ALA A 385 2.38 -7.70 -23.65
CA ALA A 385 2.46 -7.02 -22.37
C ALA A 385 1.81 -7.84 -21.26
N GLU A 386 2.47 -7.83 -20.09
CA GLU A 386 1.91 -8.31 -18.83
C GLU A 386 1.33 -7.15 -18.03
N PHE A 387 0.18 -7.35 -17.38
CA PHE A 387 -0.49 -6.32 -16.59
C PHE A 387 -1.22 -6.93 -15.39
N ARG A 388 -1.65 -6.09 -14.45
CA ARG A 388 -2.22 -6.57 -13.18
C ARG A 388 -3.73 -6.67 -13.18
N CYS A 389 -4.41 -5.79 -13.87
CA CYS A 389 -5.87 -5.74 -13.97
C CYS A 389 -6.26 -4.85 -15.14
N ARG A 390 -7.52 -4.89 -15.53
CA ARG A 390 -8.14 -3.85 -16.33
C ARG A 390 -8.86 -2.87 -15.40
N SER A 391 -8.81 -1.59 -15.69
CA SER A 391 -9.34 -0.54 -14.79
C SER A 391 -10.08 0.56 -15.52
N GLY A 392 -10.98 1.20 -14.76
CA GLY A 392 -11.80 2.31 -15.22
C GLY A 392 -12.90 1.89 -16.21
N VAL A 393 -13.74 2.84 -16.58
CA VAL A 393 -14.82 2.67 -17.56
C VAL A 393 -14.29 2.18 -18.94
N LYS A 394 -13.04 2.48 -19.23
CA LYS A 394 -12.36 2.07 -20.46
C LYS A 394 -11.80 0.65 -20.45
N GLU A 395 -11.86 -0.05 -19.32
CA GLU A 395 -11.34 -1.41 -19.13
C GLU A 395 -9.94 -1.63 -19.73
N VAL A 396 -9.07 -0.63 -19.60
CA VAL A 396 -7.70 -0.68 -20.14
C VAL A 396 -6.76 -1.40 -19.19
N PRO A 397 -5.73 -2.12 -19.72
CA PRO A 397 -4.68 -2.71 -18.89
C PRO A 397 -4.00 -1.68 -17.99
N SER A 398 -3.85 -2.02 -16.73
CA SER A 398 -3.27 -1.16 -15.70
C SER A 398 -2.05 -1.81 -15.06
N HIS A 399 -1.04 -0.99 -14.71
CA HIS A 399 0.23 -1.44 -14.15
C HIS A 399 0.95 -2.50 -15.01
N GLY A 400 0.94 -2.27 -16.33
CA GLY A 400 1.51 -3.18 -17.30
C GLY A 400 2.95 -2.84 -17.70
N ASN A 401 3.64 -3.89 -18.18
CA ASN A 401 4.95 -3.77 -18.81
C ASN A 401 4.93 -4.48 -20.14
N VAL A 402 5.51 -3.87 -21.19
CA VAL A 402 5.76 -4.56 -22.46
C VAL A 402 6.98 -5.46 -22.27
N ILE A 403 6.77 -6.77 -22.41
CA ILE A 403 7.79 -7.79 -22.19
C ILE A 403 8.60 -8.04 -23.47
N LYS A 404 7.91 -8.06 -24.62
CA LYS A 404 8.55 -8.25 -25.93
C LYS A 404 7.70 -7.66 -27.05
N ILE A 405 8.34 -7.40 -28.20
CA ILE A 405 7.70 -6.95 -29.43
C ILE A 405 7.70 -8.12 -30.41
N LEU A 406 6.56 -8.33 -31.07
CA LEU A 406 6.34 -9.38 -32.07
C LEU A 406 6.21 -8.73 -33.45
N ASP A 407 6.78 -9.36 -34.47
CA ASP A 407 6.83 -8.79 -35.81
C ASP A 407 5.51 -8.91 -36.61
N ASN A 408 4.64 -9.87 -36.27
CA ASN A 408 3.38 -10.13 -36.97
C ASN A 408 2.17 -10.12 -36.04
N GLU A 409 1.00 -9.70 -36.55
CA GLU A 409 -0.28 -9.96 -35.91
C GLU A 409 -0.46 -11.47 -35.73
N PRO A 410 -0.95 -11.95 -34.60
CA PRO A 410 -1.31 -13.36 -34.47
C PRO A 410 -2.43 -13.63 -35.46
N THR A 411 -2.21 -14.60 -36.36
CA THR A 411 -3.31 -15.22 -37.10
C THR A 411 -4.38 -15.60 -36.08
N ARG A 412 -5.60 -15.09 -36.24
CA ARG A 412 -6.75 -15.53 -35.45
C ARG A 412 -6.82 -17.04 -35.58
N LEU A 413 -6.66 -17.78 -34.50
CA LEU A 413 -7.12 -19.17 -34.46
C LEU A 413 -8.62 -19.13 -34.75
N PRO A 414 -9.13 -19.98 -35.64
CA PRO A 414 -10.56 -20.05 -35.90
C PRO A 414 -11.27 -20.37 -34.60
N ASN A 415 -12.37 -19.64 -34.33
CA ASN A 415 -13.30 -19.97 -33.28
C ASN A 415 -13.81 -21.39 -33.54
N ASN A 416 -13.37 -22.36 -32.75
CA ASN A 416 -14.04 -23.65 -32.64
C ASN A 416 -15.29 -23.46 -31.76
N ASN A 417 -16.30 -22.81 -32.35
CA ASN A 417 -17.69 -22.87 -31.91
C ASN A 417 -18.51 -23.13 -33.17
N GLU A 418 -18.45 -24.35 -33.65
CA GLU A 418 -19.51 -24.90 -34.46
C GLU A 418 -19.65 -26.37 -34.07
N GLU A 419 -20.88 -26.66 -33.60
CA GLU A 419 -21.61 -27.91 -33.67
C GLU A 419 -21.19 -29.06 -32.71
N GLU A 420 -21.99 -29.26 -31.70
CA GLU A 420 -22.67 -30.56 -31.60
C GLU A 420 -24.13 -30.34 -31.16
N SER A 421 -24.98 -30.72 -32.07
CA SER A 421 -26.44 -30.87 -31.98
C SER A 421 -26.88 -31.86 -30.90
#